data_f8defda9485e1cf4861ef977b1aa114c
#
_entry.id   f8defda9485e1cf4861ef977b1aa114c
#
_cell.length_a   1.000
_cell.length_b   1.000
_cell.length_c   1.000
_cell.angle_alpha   90.00
_cell.angle_beta   90.00
_cell.angle_gamma   90.00
#
_symmetry.space_group_name_H-M   'P 1'
#
loop_
_entity.id
_entity.type
_entity.pdbx_description
1 polymer ?
#
loop_
_entity_poly.entity_id
_entity_poly.type
_entity_poly.pdbx_seq_one_letter_code
_entity_poly.pdbx_strand_id
1 'polypeptide(L)'
;MANDKRHDVFSRIAAVQQSVEAVKRTTEGYGYKYATLDNVWQLVKNSMTEHGLGWTAVCASEIVGADTDMPTVYNTLTVAVYESAHEWENLLDMVKHGEAVSSSYTYPAAAAQQVGSFETYYRRYGLIHLLGLTTVVDDDGKTAAPLPRPSLTEEFN
;
A
#
# COMPACT_ATOMS: atom_id res chain seq x y z
N MET A 1 6.43 38.26 -8.99
CA MET A 1 6.68 36.82 -9.16
C MET A 1 5.80 36.10 -8.15
N ALA A 2 4.70 35.55 -8.61
CA ALA A 2 3.83 34.72 -7.77
C ALA A 2 4.66 33.50 -7.33
N ASN A 3 4.84 33.38 -6.03
CA ASN A 3 5.38 32.19 -5.39
C ASN A 3 4.32 31.10 -5.58
N ASP A 4 4.40 30.36 -6.68
CA ASP A 4 3.59 29.18 -6.95
C ASP A 4 3.98 28.15 -5.87
N LYS A 5 3.27 28.21 -4.74
CA LYS A 5 3.31 27.15 -3.74
C LYS A 5 2.67 25.94 -4.41
N ARG A 6 3.45 25.21 -5.20
CA ARG A 6 3.10 23.85 -5.57
C ARG A 6 2.94 23.10 -4.26
N HIS A 7 1.72 22.95 -3.87
CA HIS A 7 1.35 21.97 -2.86
C HIS A 7 1.60 20.62 -3.53
N ASP A 8 2.85 20.16 -3.48
CA ASP A 8 3.20 18.86 -4.02
C ASP A 8 2.46 17.75 -3.25
N VAL A 9 2.40 16.59 -3.83
CA VAL A 9 1.72 15.42 -3.24
C VAL A 9 2.22 15.13 -1.81
N PHE A 10 3.50 15.40 -1.51
CA PHE A 10 4.09 15.15 -0.20
C PHE A 10 3.52 16.09 0.89
N SER A 11 3.33 17.36 0.57
CA SER A 11 2.70 18.31 1.50
C SER A 11 1.26 17.90 1.84
N ARG A 12 0.53 17.41 0.86
CA ARG A 12 -0.84 16.91 1.04
C ARG A 12 -0.87 15.62 1.84
N ILE A 13 0.05 14.68 1.57
CA ILE A 13 0.22 13.45 2.38
C ILE A 13 0.55 13.81 3.83
N ALA A 14 1.46 14.77 4.06
CA ALA A 14 1.79 15.22 5.41
C ALA A 14 0.57 15.80 6.15
N ALA A 15 -0.32 16.51 5.46
CA ALA A 15 -1.57 17.01 6.03
C ALA A 15 -2.52 15.86 6.40
N VAL A 16 -2.64 14.83 5.56
CA VAL A 16 -3.41 13.61 5.88
C VAL A 16 -2.85 12.94 7.12
N GLN A 17 -1.52 12.75 7.20
CA GLN A 17 -0.87 12.13 8.37
C GLN A 17 -1.17 12.85 9.68
N GLN A 18 -1.25 14.17 9.65
CA GLN A 18 -1.55 15.00 10.84
C GLN A 18 -3.02 14.94 11.25
N SER A 19 -3.91 14.63 10.33
CA SER A 19 -5.35 14.68 10.55
C SER A 19 -5.97 13.31 10.91
N VAL A 20 -5.23 12.21 10.74
CA VAL A 20 -5.75 10.86 11.01
C VAL A 20 -5.05 10.21 12.20
N GLU A 21 -5.81 9.41 12.93
CA GLU A 21 -5.26 8.59 14.01
C GLU A 21 -4.51 7.36 13.46
N ALA A 22 -3.81 6.65 14.35
CA ALA A 22 -3.17 5.39 13.99
C ALA A 22 -4.21 4.34 13.53
N VAL A 23 -3.85 3.57 12.52
CA VAL A 23 -4.69 2.48 12.01
C VAL A 23 -4.80 1.37 13.06
N LYS A 24 -6.02 1.11 13.54
CA LYS A 24 -6.29 0.04 14.52
C LYS A 24 -6.33 -1.31 13.85
N ARG A 25 -5.58 -2.28 14.38
CA ARG A 25 -5.61 -3.69 13.97
C ARG A 25 -6.64 -4.45 14.79
N THR A 26 -7.88 -4.51 14.32
CA THR A 26 -9.03 -5.09 15.03
C THR A 26 -9.45 -6.46 14.53
N THR A 27 -9.07 -6.82 13.31
CA THR A 27 -9.50 -8.09 12.68
C THR A 27 -8.56 -9.22 13.07
N GLU A 28 -9.10 -10.32 13.55
CA GLU A 28 -8.34 -11.53 13.90
C GLU A 28 -7.83 -12.22 12.63
N GLY A 29 -6.52 -12.48 12.58
CA GLY A 29 -5.85 -13.32 11.60
C GLY A 29 -5.35 -14.61 12.26
N TYR A 30 -4.60 -15.42 11.52
CA TYR A 30 -4.00 -16.63 12.06
C TYR A 30 -2.80 -16.27 12.95
N GLY A 31 -3.07 -16.13 14.26
CA GLY A 31 -2.06 -15.77 15.26
C GLY A 31 -1.67 -14.29 15.33
N TYR A 32 -2.39 -13.39 14.65
CA TYR A 32 -2.14 -11.95 14.70
C TYR A 32 -3.41 -11.14 14.39
N LYS A 33 -3.40 -9.88 14.81
CA LYS A 33 -4.45 -8.91 14.44
C LYS A 33 -4.00 -8.04 13.28
N TYR A 34 -4.91 -7.70 12.39
CA TYR A 34 -4.65 -6.81 11.26
C TYR A 34 -5.80 -5.83 11.02
N ALA A 35 -5.53 -4.73 10.32
CA ALA A 35 -6.53 -3.85 9.79
C ALA A 35 -6.91 -4.30 8.38
N THR A 36 -8.19 -4.34 8.03
CA THR A 36 -8.62 -4.61 6.65
C THR A 36 -8.34 -3.40 5.76
N LEU A 37 -8.36 -3.60 4.45
CA LEU A 37 -8.27 -2.48 3.50
C LEU A 37 -9.42 -1.49 3.69
N ASP A 38 -10.61 -2.01 3.98
CA ASP A 38 -11.78 -1.16 4.28
C ASP A 38 -11.55 -0.31 5.53
N ASN A 39 -11.04 -0.88 6.62
CA ASN A 39 -10.71 -0.10 7.83
C ASN A 39 -9.73 1.04 7.53
N VAL A 40 -8.68 0.77 6.74
CA VAL A 40 -7.72 1.81 6.33
C VAL A 40 -8.40 2.87 5.50
N TRP A 41 -9.18 2.47 4.49
CA TRP A 41 -9.88 3.40 3.62
C TRP A 41 -10.89 4.28 4.37
N GLN A 42 -11.71 3.69 5.24
CA GLN A 42 -12.67 4.46 6.06
C GLN A 42 -11.99 5.51 6.94
N LEU A 43 -10.78 5.19 7.45
CA LEU A 43 -10.01 6.12 8.26
C LEU A 43 -9.51 7.33 7.45
N VAL A 44 -9.02 7.11 6.23
CA VAL A 44 -8.31 8.15 5.47
C VAL A 44 -9.15 8.89 4.44
N LYS A 45 -10.27 8.32 3.98
CA LYS A 45 -11.03 8.81 2.82
C LYS A 45 -11.43 10.28 2.91
N ASN A 46 -11.92 10.72 4.07
CA ASN A 46 -12.38 12.09 4.25
C ASN A 46 -11.21 13.06 4.19
N SER A 47 -10.14 12.76 4.91
CA SER A 47 -8.93 13.57 4.91
C SER A 47 -8.25 13.61 3.54
N MET A 48 -8.15 12.48 2.84
CA MET A 48 -7.63 12.45 1.48
C MET A 48 -8.45 13.33 0.54
N THR A 49 -9.78 13.25 0.60
CA THR A 49 -10.68 14.08 -0.20
C THR A 49 -10.51 15.57 0.12
N GLU A 50 -10.44 15.93 1.39
CA GLU A 50 -10.25 17.31 1.86
C GLU A 50 -8.93 17.90 1.35
N HIS A 51 -7.88 17.09 1.31
CA HIS A 51 -6.57 17.50 0.82
C HIS A 51 -6.35 17.24 -0.68
N GLY A 52 -7.41 16.90 -1.43
CA GLY A 52 -7.36 16.73 -2.88
C GLY A 52 -6.49 15.56 -3.32
N LEU A 53 -6.48 14.46 -2.57
CA LEU A 53 -5.77 13.23 -2.90
C LEU A 53 -6.74 12.12 -3.31
N GLY A 54 -6.34 11.36 -4.32
CA GLY A 54 -6.92 10.08 -4.71
C GLY A 54 -5.91 8.94 -4.56
N TRP A 55 -6.38 7.72 -4.69
CA TRP A 55 -5.50 6.55 -4.80
C TRP A 55 -6.05 5.55 -5.81
N THR A 56 -5.14 4.75 -6.35
CA THR A 56 -5.48 3.67 -7.28
C THR A 56 -4.54 2.49 -7.11
N ALA A 57 -4.93 1.34 -7.66
CA ALA A 57 -4.06 0.18 -7.75
C ALA A 57 -4.25 -0.45 -9.14
N VAL A 58 -3.13 -0.65 -9.83
CA VAL A 58 -3.08 -1.22 -11.18
C VAL A 58 -2.23 -2.48 -11.15
N CYS A 59 -2.73 -3.56 -11.76
CA CYS A 59 -1.98 -4.80 -11.89
C CYS A 59 -1.57 -5.00 -13.36
N ALA A 60 -0.29 -5.34 -13.56
CA ALA A 60 0.26 -5.74 -14.85
C ALA A 60 0.87 -7.15 -14.73
N SER A 61 0.82 -7.93 -15.81
CA SER A 61 1.42 -9.27 -15.84
C SER A 61 2.52 -9.35 -16.90
N GLU A 62 3.60 -10.03 -16.57
CA GLU A 62 4.76 -10.25 -17.42
C GLU A 62 5.10 -11.75 -17.45
N ILE A 63 5.48 -12.25 -18.62
CA ILE A 63 5.98 -13.62 -18.80
C ILE A 63 7.51 -13.54 -18.84
N VAL A 64 8.16 -14.17 -17.87
CA VAL A 64 9.62 -14.30 -17.82
C VAL A 64 10.01 -15.69 -18.32
N GLY A 65 11.01 -15.77 -19.19
CA GLY A 65 11.49 -17.02 -19.78
C GLY A 65 10.48 -17.63 -20.78
N ALA A 66 9.82 -16.81 -21.59
CA ALA A 66 8.84 -17.26 -22.59
C ALA A 66 9.43 -18.24 -23.63
N ASP A 67 10.73 -18.20 -23.84
CA ASP A 67 11.54 -19.03 -24.75
C ASP A 67 12.22 -20.21 -24.01
N THR A 68 11.90 -20.45 -22.76
CA THR A 68 12.41 -21.58 -21.97
C THR A 68 11.34 -22.68 -21.79
N ASP A 69 11.77 -23.86 -21.33
CA ASP A 69 10.86 -24.98 -21.04
C ASP A 69 9.93 -24.72 -19.83
N MET A 70 10.21 -23.67 -19.05
CA MET A 70 9.48 -23.32 -17.83
C MET A 70 9.20 -21.80 -17.73
N PRO A 71 8.31 -21.25 -18.59
CA PRO A 71 7.95 -19.85 -18.49
C PRO A 71 7.21 -19.59 -17.19
N THR A 72 7.54 -18.48 -16.54
CA THR A 72 6.89 -18.05 -15.29
C THR A 72 6.18 -16.73 -15.53
N VAL A 73 4.94 -16.64 -15.08
CA VAL A 73 4.17 -15.39 -15.09
C VAL A 73 4.36 -14.68 -13.74
N TYR A 74 4.73 -13.42 -13.80
CA TYR A 74 4.76 -12.53 -12.65
C TYR A 74 3.69 -11.46 -12.78
N ASN A 75 3.06 -11.13 -11.66
CA ASN A 75 2.16 -10.01 -11.54
C ASN A 75 2.86 -8.90 -10.77
N THR A 76 2.72 -7.66 -11.23
CA THR A 76 3.18 -6.47 -10.53
C THR A 76 1.98 -5.59 -10.21
N LEU A 77 1.66 -5.46 -8.93
CA LEU A 77 0.65 -4.54 -8.43
C LEU A 77 1.32 -3.22 -8.06
N THR A 78 0.93 -2.14 -8.69
CA THR A 78 1.35 -0.78 -8.37
C THR A 78 0.21 -0.07 -7.64
N VAL A 79 0.46 0.36 -6.42
CA VAL A 79 -0.43 1.23 -5.63
C VAL A 79 0.10 2.64 -5.73
N ALA A 80 -0.77 3.62 -5.95
CA ALA A 80 -0.39 5.02 -6.06
C ALA A 80 -1.36 5.93 -5.31
N VAL A 81 -0.81 6.99 -4.71
CA VAL A 81 -1.53 8.15 -4.18
C VAL A 81 -1.19 9.33 -5.05
N TYR A 82 -2.18 10.07 -5.51
CA TYR A 82 -2.02 11.13 -6.49
C TYR A 82 -2.90 12.35 -6.19
N GLU A 83 -2.53 13.50 -6.74
CA GLU A 83 -3.36 14.71 -6.70
C GLU A 83 -4.56 14.57 -7.63
N SER A 84 -5.77 14.71 -7.08
CA SER A 84 -7.02 14.49 -7.82
C SER A 84 -7.42 15.62 -8.74
N ALA A 85 -6.76 16.78 -8.68
CA ALA A 85 -7.13 17.99 -9.39
C ALA A 85 -6.52 18.13 -10.81
N HIS A 86 -5.65 17.21 -11.22
CA HIS A 86 -4.95 17.28 -12.49
C HIS A 86 -5.44 16.26 -13.51
N GLU A 87 -5.56 16.70 -14.76
CA GLU A 87 -5.87 15.84 -15.90
C GLU A 87 -4.57 15.30 -16.50
N TRP A 88 -4.08 14.18 -15.97
CA TRP A 88 -2.92 13.48 -16.51
C TRP A 88 -3.36 12.28 -17.36
N GLU A 89 -2.64 12.05 -18.46
CA GLU A 89 -2.92 10.91 -19.33
C GLU A 89 -2.53 9.57 -18.69
N ASN A 90 -1.52 9.58 -17.79
CA ASN A 90 -1.07 8.36 -17.13
C ASN A 90 -0.36 8.63 -15.79
N LEU A 91 -0.31 7.60 -14.94
CA LEU A 91 0.29 7.65 -13.62
C LEU A 91 1.79 7.93 -13.65
N LEU A 92 2.52 7.44 -14.66
CA LEU A 92 3.96 7.62 -14.75
C LEU A 92 4.34 9.09 -14.90
N ASP A 93 3.58 9.85 -15.66
CA ASP A 93 3.79 11.28 -15.83
C ASP A 93 3.46 12.04 -14.54
N MET A 94 2.41 11.68 -13.82
CA MET A 94 2.12 12.24 -12.49
C MET A 94 3.29 12.03 -11.53
N VAL A 95 3.86 10.83 -11.48
CA VAL A 95 5.03 10.53 -10.63
C VAL A 95 6.24 11.36 -11.01
N LYS A 96 6.54 11.50 -12.30
CA LYS A 96 7.66 12.33 -12.79
C LYS A 96 7.53 13.82 -12.43
N HIS A 97 6.30 14.30 -12.38
CA HIS A 97 6.01 15.70 -12.05
C HIS A 97 5.80 15.96 -10.54
N GLY A 98 5.93 14.93 -9.70
CA GLY A 98 5.77 15.05 -8.24
C GLY A 98 4.31 15.20 -7.78
N GLU A 99 3.37 14.78 -8.61
CA GLU A 99 1.93 14.83 -8.33
C GLU A 99 1.34 13.48 -7.92
N ALA A 100 2.17 12.44 -7.93
CA ALA A 100 1.86 11.12 -7.40
C ALA A 100 3.07 10.49 -6.75
N VAL A 101 2.81 9.60 -5.81
CA VAL A 101 3.77 8.64 -5.25
C VAL A 101 3.25 7.23 -5.47
N SER A 102 4.14 6.29 -5.73
CA SER A 102 3.74 4.91 -5.98
C SER A 102 4.66 3.90 -5.32
N SER A 103 4.12 2.72 -5.09
CA SER A 103 4.86 1.55 -4.62
C SER A 103 4.41 0.32 -5.41
N SER A 104 5.36 -0.49 -5.84
CA SER A 104 5.09 -1.68 -6.66
C SER A 104 5.51 -2.95 -5.93
N TYR A 105 4.70 -4.00 -6.09
CA TYR A 105 4.88 -5.32 -5.49
C TYR A 105 4.79 -6.37 -6.58
N THR A 106 5.87 -7.13 -6.78
CA THR A 106 5.93 -8.20 -7.78
C THR A 106 5.83 -9.55 -7.09
N TYR A 107 4.97 -10.42 -7.61
CA TYR A 107 4.73 -11.75 -7.09
C TYR A 107 4.45 -12.75 -8.23
N PRO A 108 4.80 -14.03 -8.06
CA PRO A 108 4.48 -15.05 -9.07
C PRO A 108 2.98 -15.19 -9.25
N ALA A 109 2.53 -15.40 -10.48
CA ALA A 109 1.14 -15.75 -10.73
C ALA A 109 0.82 -17.11 -10.10
N ALA A 110 -0.31 -17.16 -9.42
CA ALA A 110 -0.79 -18.31 -8.71
C ALA A 110 -2.27 -18.55 -9.05
N ALA A 111 -2.92 -19.51 -8.40
CA ALA A 111 -4.36 -19.70 -8.54
C ALA A 111 -5.13 -18.41 -8.24
N ALA A 112 -6.22 -18.15 -8.95
CA ALA A 112 -6.99 -16.89 -8.88
C ALA A 112 -7.33 -16.46 -7.44
N GLN A 113 -7.61 -17.41 -6.55
CA GLN A 113 -7.89 -17.11 -5.15
C GLN A 113 -6.66 -16.55 -4.41
N GLN A 114 -5.46 -17.04 -4.70
CA GLN A 114 -4.22 -16.54 -4.10
C GLN A 114 -3.88 -15.16 -4.66
N VAL A 115 -4.10 -14.91 -5.94
CA VAL A 115 -3.93 -13.58 -6.57
C VAL A 115 -4.81 -12.55 -5.87
N GLY A 116 -6.10 -12.84 -5.67
CA GLY A 116 -7.01 -11.94 -4.95
C GLY A 116 -6.57 -11.64 -3.51
N SER A 117 -6.01 -12.63 -2.81
CA SER A 117 -5.45 -12.46 -1.47
C SER A 117 -4.21 -11.56 -1.49
N PHE A 118 -3.27 -11.77 -2.43
CA PHE A 118 -2.08 -10.94 -2.60
C PHE A 118 -2.44 -9.51 -2.96
N GLU A 119 -3.35 -9.30 -3.90
CA GLU A 119 -3.78 -7.96 -4.28
C GLU A 119 -4.38 -7.19 -3.11
N THR A 120 -5.28 -7.81 -2.34
CA THR A 120 -5.89 -7.19 -1.16
C THR A 120 -4.83 -6.84 -0.11
N TYR A 121 -3.88 -7.76 0.12
CA TYR A 121 -2.76 -7.56 1.03
C TYR A 121 -1.90 -6.36 0.61
N TYR A 122 -1.42 -6.34 -0.65
CA TYR A 122 -0.53 -5.29 -1.12
C TYR A 122 -1.22 -3.93 -1.31
N ARG A 123 -2.50 -3.89 -1.69
CA ARG A 123 -3.28 -2.64 -1.71
C ARG A 123 -3.33 -2.00 -0.33
N ARG A 124 -3.60 -2.79 0.69
CA ARG A 124 -3.65 -2.32 2.08
C ARG A 124 -2.30 -1.79 2.54
N TYR A 125 -1.24 -2.57 2.38
CA TYR A 125 0.10 -2.15 2.80
C TYR A 125 0.63 -1.01 1.95
N GLY A 126 0.36 -1.01 0.66
CA GLY A 126 0.71 0.10 -0.22
C GLY A 126 0.09 1.42 0.24
N LEU A 127 -1.19 1.42 0.55
CA LEU A 127 -1.88 2.62 1.05
C LEU A 127 -1.33 3.07 2.41
N ILE A 128 -1.13 2.15 3.35
CA ILE A 128 -0.52 2.45 4.65
C ILE A 128 0.88 3.06 4.49
N HIS A 129 1.73 2.47 3.64
CA HIS A 129 3.10 2.91 3.43
C HIS A 129 3.17 4.26 2.72
N LEU A 130 2.40 4.45 1.63
CA LEU A 130 2.41 5.68 0.86
C LEU A 130 1.89 6.88 1.65
N LEU A 131 0.91 6.65 2.52
CA LEU A 131 0.42 7.68 3.44
C LEU A 131 1.22 7.78 4.74
N GLY A 132 2.23 6.90 4.97
CA GLY A 132 3.06 6.91 6.17
C GLY A 132 2.25 6.70 7.47
N LEU A 133 1.19 5.89 7.42
CA LEU A 133 0.32 5.68 8.56
C LEU A 133 0.95 4.72 9.57
N THR A 134 0.83 5.04 10.84
CA THR A 134 1.19 4.12 11.93
C THR A 134 0.07 3.10 12.17
N THR A 135 0.43 1.89 12.57
CA THR A 135 -0.53 0.85 12.93
C THR A 135 -0.36 0.48 14.40
N VAL A 136 -1.47 0.34 15.12
CA VAL A 136 -1.47 -0.08 16.52
C VAL A 136 -2.33 -1.35 16.67
N VAL A 137 -1.92 -2.22 17.58
CA VAL A 137 -2.79 -3.31 18.03
C VAL A 137 -3.78 -2.68 18.99
N ASP A 138 -5.06 -2.88 18.74
CA ASP A 138 -6.11 -2.54 19.71
C ASP A 138 -6.09 -3.62 20.79
N ASP A 139 -5.16 -3.48 21.70
CA ASP A 139 -5.10 -4.30 22.90
C ASP A 139 -6.03 -3.65 23.92
N ASP A 140 -7.21 -4.15 24.11
CA ASP A 140 -8.10 -3.76 25.21
C ASP A 140 -7.42 -3.87 26.60
N GLY A 141 -6.20 -3.32 26.72
CA GLY A 141 -5.34 -3.29 27.90
C GLY A 141 -4.50 -4.56 28.15
N LYS A 142 -4.35 -5.46 27.17
CA LYS A 142 -3.48 -6.64 27.28
C LYS A 142 -2.18 -6.42 26.51
N THR A 143 -1.09 -6.31 27.24
CA THR A 143 0.28 -6.23 26.71
C THR A 143 0.56 -7.35 25.71
N ALA A 144 0.91 -7.01 24.48
CA ALA A 144 1.30 -7.98 23.45
C ALA A 144 2.51 -8.78 23.92
N ALA A 145 2.41 -10.10 23.95
CA ALA A 145 3.57 -10.95 24.06
C ALA A 145 4.51 -10.74 22.86
N PRO A 146 5.85 -10.74 23.04
CA PRO A 146 6.77 -10.60 21.92
C PRO A 146 6.51 -11.69 20.90
N LEU A 147 6.44 -11.32 19.62
CA LEU A 147 6.36 -12.28 18.53
C LEU A 147 7.56 -13.21 18.62
N PRO A 148 7.38 -14.54 18.53
CA PRO A 148 8.49 -15.46 18.45
C PRO A 148 9.29 -15.12 17.21
N ARG A 149 10.58 -14.78 17.39
CA ARG A 149 11.49 -14.61 16.26
C ARG A 149 11.63 -15.96 15.58
N PRO A 150 11.47 -16.07 14.25
CA PRO A 150 11.86 -17.30 13.58
C PRO A 150 13.34 -17.54 13.88
N SER A 151 13.65 -18.69 14.46
CA SER A 151 15.02 -19.10 14.68
C SER A 151 15.66 -19.35 13.31
N LEU A 152 16.62 -18.53 12.93
CA LEU A 152 17.46 -18.73 11.73
C LEU A 152 18.54 -19.80 12.00
N THR A 153 18.25 -20.80 12.81
CA THR A 153 19.15 -21.92 13.05
C THR A 153 18.44 -23.19 12.62
N GLU A 154 19.11 -23.87 11.70
CA GLU A 154 18.88 -25.21 11.16
C GLU A 154 18.27 -25.24 9.74
N GLU A 155 19.18 -25.07 8.75
CA GLU A 155 19.26 -25.93 7.57
C GLU A 155 20.48 -25.56 6.70
N PHE A 156 21.67 -25.80 7.24
CA PHE A 156 22.87 -26.05 6.45
C PHE A 156 23.69 -27.15 7.19
N ASN A 157 23.32 -28.41 6.96
CA ASN A 157 24.18 -29.56 7.01
C ASN A 157 23.83 -30.52 5.90
#